data_20767f31e28b238bef90f315e5284307
#
_entry.id   20767f31e28b238bef90f315e5284307
#
_cell.length_a   1.000
_cell.length_b   1.000
_cell.length_c   1.000
_cell.angle_alpha   90.00
_cell.angle_beta   90.00
_cell.angle_gamma   90.00
#
_symmetry.space_group_name_H-M   'P 1'
#
loop_
_entity.id
_entity.type
_entity.pdbx_description
1 polymer ?
#
loop_
_entity_poly.entity_id
_entity_poly.type
_entity_poly.pdbx_seq_one_letter_code
_entity_poly.pdbx_strand_id
1 'polypeptide(L)'
;MDTEIIKRHNKVVKSDDIVIHAGDFTMRKNAREANNYMKRLNGKHIFIRGSHDYWMDNSYHEIWEKQIGDNYIVVCHYAMRVWTKSHYNSWQLFGHSHGKLEEIGKQMDIGVDVCYDGHKAFYPFSFNEIKERMKNKEDNFNFIKKINAL
;
A
#
# COMPACT_ATOMS: atom_id res chain seq x y z
N MET A 1 -5.13 20.15 -5.68
CA MET A 1 -4.73 18.89 -5.01
C MET A 1 -4.19 17.87 -6.02
N ASP A 2 -4.95 17.46 -7.00
CA ASP A 2 -4.56 16.43 -7.98
C ASP A 2 -3.26 16.74 -8.74
N THR A 3 -3.08 18.00 -9.18
CA THR A 3 -1.86 18.43 -9.89
C THR A 3 -0.60 18.31 -9.02
N GLU A 4 -0.71 18.60 -7.73
CA GLU A 4 0.42 18.50 -6.80
C GLU A 4 0.78 17.04 -6.51
N ILE A 5 -0.20 16.17 -6.37
CA ILE A 5 0.01 14.72 -6.20
C ILE A 5 0.76 14.17 -7.42
N ILE A 6 0.30 14.47 -8.64
CA ILE A 6 0.96 14.05 -9.88
C ILE A 6 2.39 14.57 -9.95
N LYS A 7 2.60 15.85 -9.65
CA LYS A 7 3.94 16.45 -9.65
C LYS A 7 4.89 15.77 -8.69
N ARG A 8 4.45 15.50 -7.45
CA ARG A 8 5.27 14.84 -6.44
C ARG A 8 5.55 13.39 -6.79
N HIS A 9 4.54 12.68 -7.29
CA HIS A 9 4.70 11.32 -7.79
C HIS A 9 5.79 11.28 -8.89
N ASN A 10 5.64 12.08 -9.93
CA ASN A 10 6.55 12.08 -11.08
C ASN A 10 7.96 12.59 -10.76
N LYS A 11 8.13 13.28 -9.63
CA LYS A 11 9.45 13.69 -9.15
C LYS A 11 10.30 12.52 -8.68
N VAL A 12 9.68 11.47 -8.16
CA VAL A 12 10.38 10.34 -7.54
C VAL A 12 10.20 9.01 -8.29
N VAL A 13 9.11 8.87 -9.04
CA VAL A 13 8.80 7.66 -9.83
C VAL A 13 9.29 7.82 -11.25
N LYS A 14 10.04 6.81 -11.74
CA LYS A 14 10.55 6.70 -13.11
C LYS A 14 9.60 5.85 -13.96
N SER A 15 9.76 5.90 -15.29
CA SER A 15 8.91 5.18 -16.24
C SER A 15 8.91 3.67 -16.06
N ASP A 16 10.01 3.09 -15.59
CA ASP A 16 10.15 1.64 -15.41
C ASP A 16 9.83 1.14 -14.00
N ASP A 17 9.59 2.05 -13.06
CA ASP A 17 9.22 1.69 -11.70
C ASP A 17 7.84 1.02 -11.66
N ILE A 18 7.67 0.08 -10.75
CA ILE A 18 6.37 -0.53 -10.46
C ILE A 18 5.75 0.21 -9.29
N VAL A 19 4.55 0.72 -9.51
CA VAL A 19 3.77 1.46 -8.51
C VAL A 19 2.53 0.65 -8.13
N ILE A 20 2.36 0.42 -6.83
CA ILE A 20 1.19 -0.29 -6.31
C ILE A 20 0.29 0.73 -5.62
N HIS A 21 -0.95 0.83 -6.06
CA HIS A 21 -1.98 1.65 -5.45
C HIS A 21 -2.79 0.81 -4.47
N ALA A 22 -2.83 1.20 -3.20
CA ALA A 22 -3.53 0.48 -2.14
C ALA A 22 -5.04 0.78 -2.08
N GLY A 23 -5.64 1.17 -3.21
CA GLY A 23 -7.07 1.45 -3.34
C GLY A 23 -7.44 2.92 -3.16
N ASP A 24 -8.71 3.22 -3.48
CA ASP A 24 -9.27 4.56 -3.48
C ASP A 24 -8.44 5.56 -4.33
N PHE A 25 -8.07 5.10 -5.53
CA PHE A 25 -7.24 5.88 -6.46
C PHE A 25 -7.89 7.22 -6.83
N THR A 26 -9.19 7.25 -7.02
CA THR A 26 -9.95 8.47 -7.27
C THR A 26 -11.39 8.35 -6.78
N MET A 27 -11.92 9.46 -6.26
CA MET A 27 -13.34 9.58 -5.90
C MET A 27 -14.26 9.72 -7.13
N ARG A 28 -13.69 9.81 -8.33
CA ARG A 28 -14.46 9.92 -9.58
C ARG A 28 -15.08 8.57 -9.94
N LYS A 29 -16.36 8.59 -10.29
CA LYS A 29 -17.12 7.36 -10.59
C LYS A 29 -16.98 6.88 -12.04
N ASN A 30 -16.16 7.52 -12.85
CA ASN A 30 -16.06 7.17 -14.26
C ASN A 30 -14.61 6.84 -14.67
N ALA A 31 -14.47 5.74 -15.40
CA ALA A 31 -13.19 5.23 -15.86
C ALA A 31 -12.41 6.21 -16.76
N ARG A 32 -13.09 7.09 -17.50
CA ARG A 32 -12.43 8.06 -18.38
C ARG A 32 -11.62 9.07 -17.58
N GLU A 33 -12.17 9.58 -16.48
CA GLU A 33 -11.45 10.50 -15.61
C GLU A 33 -10.29 9.82 -14.90
N ALA A 34 -10.51 8.61 -14.37
CA ALA A 34 -9.45 7.83 -13.75
C ALA A 34 -8.30 7.56 -14.75
N ASN A 35 -8.62 7.16 -15.97
CA ASN A 35 -7.63 6.95 -17.04
C ASN A 35 -6.87 8.23 -17.39
N ASN A 36 -7.51 9.39 -17.35
CA ASN A 36 -6.82 10.66 -17.58
C ASN A 36 -5.79 10.99 -16.50
N TYR A 37 -6.06 10.61 -15.24
CA TYR A 37 -5.07 10.72 -14.17
C TYR A 37 -3.92 9.73 -14.35
N MET A 38 -4.23 8.46 -14.62
CA MET A 38 -3.23 7.41 -14.82
C MET A 38 -2.22 7.75 -15.93
N LYS A 39 -2.68 8.28 -17.06
CA LYS A 39 -1.82 8.69 -18.19
C LYS A 39 -0.81 9.78 -17.83
N ARG A 40 -1.02 10.49 -16.74
CA ARG A 40 -0.14 11.58 -16.28
C ARG A 40 0.89 11.12 -15.24
N LEU A 41 0.76 9.88 -14.74
CA LEU A 41 1.65 9.31 -13.75
C LEU A 41 2.74 8.46 -14.41
N ASN A 42 3.98 8.66 -13.99
CA ASN A 42 5.09 7.78 -14.36
C ASN A 42 4.97 6.43 -13.67
N GLY A 43 5.48 5.39 -14.34
CA GLY A 43 5.56 4.04 -13.79
C GLY A 43 4.61 3.04 -14.44
N LYS A 44 4.74 1.79 -13.99
CA LYS A 44 3.84 0.68 -14.34
C LYS A 44 2.95 0.41 -13.14
N HIS A 45 1.65 0.54 -13.31
CA HIS A 45 0.70 0.61 -12.21
C HIS A 45 0.02 -0.74 -11.94
N ILE A 46 -0.03 -1.13 -10.68
CA ILE A 46 -0.83 -2.25 -10.14
C ILE A 46 -1.88 -1.63 -9.23
N PHE A 47 -3.15 -1.96 -9.44
CA PHE A 47 -4.25 -1.42 -8.66
C PHE A 47 -4.85 -2.46 -7.73
N ILE A 48 -4.96 -2.08 -6.46
CA ILE A 48 -5.82 -2.74 -5.48
C ILE A 48 -7.13 -1.96 -5.46
N ARG A 49 -8.24 -2.66 -5.46
CA ARG A 49 -9.55 -2.02 -5.39
C ARG A 49 -9.82 -1.49 -3.99
N GLY A 50 -10.16 -0.23 -3.91
CA GLY A 50 -10.66 0.40 -2.69
C GLY A 50 -12.19 0.53 -2.67
N SER A 51 -12.70 1.07 -1.58
CA SER A 51 -14.14 1.23 -1.35
C SER A 51 -14.82 2.21 -2.31
N HIS A 52 -14.06 3.14 -2.88
CA HIS A 52 -14.55 4.19 -3.80
C HIS A 52 -14.20 3.95 -5.26
N ASP A 53 -13.49 2.88 -5.59
CA ASP A 53 -13.02 2.59 -6.95
C ASP A 53 -14.09 1.93 -7.84
N TYR A 54 -15.29 2.51 -7.89
CA TYR A 54 -16.42 2.02 -8.71
C TYR A 54 -16.17 2.10 -10.22
N TRP A 55 -15.12 2.79 -10.63
CA TRP A 55 -14.71 2.95 -12.03
C TRP A 55 -13.90 1.77 -12.54
N MET A 56 -13.36 0.95 -11.65
CA MET A 56 -12.56 -0.21 -12.00
C MET A 56 -13.44 -1.31 -12.60
N ASP A 57 -12.98 -1.84 -13.71
CA ASP A 57 -13.45 -3.09 -14.30
C ASP A 57 -12.71 -4.30 -13.67
N ASN A 58 -12.45 -5.35 -14.45
CA ASN A 58 -11.78 -6.56 -13.98
C ASN A 58 -10.24 -6.48 -13.97
N SER A 59 -9.65 -5.30 -14.13
CA SER A 59 -8.20 -5.09 -14.20
C SER A 59 -7.55 -4.70 -12.87
N TYR A 60 -8.10 -5.17 -11.76
CA TYR A 60 -7.63 -4.86 -10.41
C TYR A 60 -7.42 -6.14 -9.58
N HIS A 61 -6.75 -5.96 -8.44
CA HIS A 61 -6.61 -6.99 -7.42
C HIS A 61 -7.41 -6.60 -6.17
N GLU A 62 -8.02 -7.57 -5.50
CA GLU A 62 -8.55 -7.38 -4.14
C GLU A 62 -7.42 -7.50 -3.12
N ILE A 63 -6.55 -8.47 -3.33
CA ILE A 63 -5.31 -8.69 -2.58
C ILE A 63 -4.21 -8.97 -3.60
N TRP A 64 -3.07 -8.34 -3.44
CA TRP A 64 -1.88 -8.61 -4.22
C TRP A 64 -0.77 -9.10 -3.31
N GLU A 65 -0.12 -10.18 -3.71
CA GLU A 65 0.93 -10.81 -2.92
C GLU A 65 2.14 -11.13 -3.79
N LYS A 66 3.34 -10.85 -3.29
CA LYS A 66 4.57 -11.18 -4.00
C LYS A 66 5.77 -11.30 -3.07
N GLN A 67 6.66 -12.24 -3.40
CA GLN A 67 8.01 -12.30 -2.86
C GLN A 67 8.89 -11.28 -3.59
N ILE A 68 9.53 -10.36 -2.87
CA ILE A 68 10.49 -9.39 -3.41
C ILE A 68 11.77 -9.50 -2.57
N GLY A 69 12.81 -10.09 -3.17
CA GLY A 69 14.01 -10.47 -2.41
C GLY A 69 13.66 -11.39 -1.23
N ASP A 70 14.09 -11.05 -0.04
CA ASP A 70 13.82 -11.81 1.19
C ASP A 70 12.48 -11.45 1.86
N ASN A 71 11.72 -10.53 1.28
CA ASN A 71 10.49 -10.03 1.89
C ASN A 71 9.25 -10.51 1.13
N TYR A 72 8.29 -11.06 1.85
CA TYR A 72 6.96 -11.37 1.31
C TYR A 72 6.02 -10.22 1.61
N ILE A 73 5.37 -9.68 0.58
CA ILE A 73 4.55 -8.47 0.68
C ILE A 73 3.12 -8.81 0.32
N VAL A 74 2.20 -8.39 1.15
CA VAL A 74 0.75 -8.49 0.96
C VAL A 74 0.20 -7.07 0.91
N VAL A 75 -0.51 -6.72 -0.16
CA VAL A 75 -1.18 -5.43 -0.28
C VAL A 75 -2.68 -5.64 -0.40
N CYS A 76 -3.44 -4.97 0.45
CA CYS A 76 -4.89 -4.94 0.46
C CYS A 76 -5.35 -3.53 0.81
N HIS A 77 -6.52 -3.12 0.37
CA HIS A 77 -7.04 -1.80 0.72
C HIS A 77 -7.25 -1.61 2.22
N TYR A 78 -7.68 -2.68 2.90
CA TYR A 78 -7.92 -2.66 4.34
C TYR A 78 -6.78 -3.29 5.13
N ALA A 79 -6.58 -2.83 6.35
CA ALA A 79 -5.70 -3.47 7.31
C ALA A 79 -6.24 -4.85 7.70
N MET A 80 -5.37 -5.84 7.67
CA MET A 80 -5.72 -7.23 8.01
C MET A 80 -5.27 -7.55 9.44
N ARG A 81 -6.05 -8.32 10.16
CA ARG A 81 -5.63 -8.85 11.46
C ARG A 81 -4.57 -9.93 11.32
N VAL A 82 -4.69 -10.76 10.30
CA VAL A 82 -3.72 -11.79 9.89
C VAL A 82 -3.65 -11.84 8.37
N TRP A 83 -2.50 -12.19 7.83
CA TRP A 83 -2.25 -12.29 6.38
C TRP A 83 -1.25 -13.39 6.06
N THR A 84 -1.03 -13.68 4.81
CA THR A 84 -0.12 -14.72 4.34
C THR A 84 1.28 -14.54 4.96
N LYS A 85 1.76 -15.54 5.68
CA LYS A 85 3.06 -15.56 6.34
C LYS A 85 3.27 -14.44 7.37
N SER A 86 2.21 -13.87 7.96
CA SER A 86 2.31 -12.74 8.89
C SER A 86 3.22 -12.98 10.10
N HIS A 87 3.43 -14.24 10.48
CA HIS A 87 4.33 -14.67 11.55
C HIS A 87 5.73 -15.08 11.06
N TYR A 88 6.05 -14.86 9.78
CA TYR A 88 7.33 -15.16 9.14
C TYR A 88 7.84 -13.97 8.33
N ASN A 89 7.98 -12.81 8.97
CA ASN A 89 8.56 -11.60 8.36
C ASN A 89 7.83 -11.09 7.11
N SER A 90 6.57 -11.44 6.90
CA SER A 90 5.74 -10.89 5.83
C SER A 90 5.18 -9.51 6.21
N TRP A 91 5.10 -8.62 5.24
CA TRP A 91 4.59 -7.26 5.41
C TRP A 91 3.18 -7.12 4.85
N GLN A 92 2.31 -6.44 5.57
CA GLN A 92 1.00 -6.05 5.06
C GLN A 92 0.95 -4.54 4.89
N LEU A 93 0.73 -4.12 3.65
CA LEU A 93 0.59 -2.72 3.27
C LEU A 93 -0.88 -2.43 2.96
N PHE A 94 -1.40 -1.31 3.46
CA PHE A 94 -2.82 -0.98 3.32
C PHE A 94 -3.03 0.52 3.12
N GLY A 95 -4.24 0.92 2.81
CA GLY A 95 -4.71 2.29 2.72
C GLY A 95 -5.92 2.53 3.62
N HIS A 96 -6.95 3.22 3.13
CA HIS A 96 -8.25 3.41 3.77
C HIS A 96 -8.24 4.21 5.07
N SER A 97 -7.28 3.98 5.96
CA SER A 97 -7.32 4.45 7.35
C SER A 97 -6.73 5.85 7.57
N HIS A 98 -6.11 6.44 6.55
CA HIS A 98 -5.52 7.79 6.60
C HIS A 98 -4.58 8.01 7.78
N GLY A 99 -3.79 6.98 8.13
CA GLY A 99 -2.86 7.02 9.26
C GLY A 99 -3.51 7.02 10.64
N LYS A 100 -4.83 6.78 10.76
CA LYS A 100 -5.57 6.83 12.03
C LYS A 100 -5.71 5.47 12.71
N LEU A 101 -5.38 4.38 12.01
CA LEU A 101 -5.45 3.04 12.55
C LEU A 101 -4.09 2.65 13.16
N GLU A 102 -4.12 2.04 14.35
CA GLU A 102 -2.94 1.44 14.95
C GLU A 102 -2.44 0.27 14.10
N GLU A 103 -1.17 0.31 13.74
CA GLU A 103 -0.51 -0.76 12.99
C GLU A 103 -0.09 -1.89 13.92
N ILE A 104 -0.36 -3.13 13.52
CA ILE A 104 -0.08 -4.32 14.32
C ILE A 104 0.94 -5.19 13.60
N GLY A 105 2.04 -5.55 14.27
CA GLY A 105 3.11 -6.31 13.64
C GLY A 105 3.71 -5.55 12.46
N LYS A 106 4.08 -6.24 11.40
CA LYS A 106 4.67 -5.66 10.20
C LYS A 106 3.61 -5.13 9.22
N GLN A 107 2.73 -4.29 9.73
CA GLN A 107 1.78 -3.51 8.95
C GLN A 107 2.27 -2.08 8.68
N MET A 108 1.81 -1.47 7.59
CA MET A 108 2.03 -0.07 7.30
C MET A 108 0.88 0.50 6.45
N ASP A 109 0.31 1.62 6.90
CA ASP A 109 -0.57 2.43 6.06
C ASP A 109 0.28 3.21 5.05
N ILE A 110 0.05 2.97 3.77
CA ILE A 110 0.77 3.59 2.66
C ILE A 110 -0.07 4.62 1.91
N GLY A 111 -1.14 5.10 2.51
CA GLY A 111 -1.97 6.17 1.95
C GLY A 111 -1.16 7.41 1.63
N VAL A 112 -1.48 8.10 0.54
CA VAL A 112 -0.71 9.27 0.06
C VAL A 112 -0.73 10.47 1.01
N ASP A 113 -1.69 10.52 1.90
CA ASP A 113 -1.85 11.56 2.93
C ASP A 113 -1.23 11.18 4.29
N VAL A 114 -0.68 9.98 4.40
CA VAL A 114 -0.01 9.51 5.60
C VAL A 114 1.38 10.10 5.70
N CYS A 115 1.73 10.62 6.88
CA CYS A 115 3.04 11.15 7.18
C CYS A 115 3.68 10.35 8.31
N TYR A 116 4.83 9.77 8.03
CA TYR A 116 5.72 9.21 9.05
C TYR A 116 6.96 10.09 9.16
N ASP A 117 7.75 9.90 10.21
CA ASP A 117 8.98 10.64 10.42
C ASP A 117 9.87 10.61 9.18
N GLY A 118 10.20 11.78 8.65
CA GLY A 118 11.01 11.94 7.44
C GLY A 118 10.28 11.80 6.10
N HIS A 119 9.04 11.29 6.09
CA HIS A 119 8.23 11.19 4.88
C HIS A 119 7.27 12.38 4.72
N LYS A 120 7.19 12.90 3.51
CA LYS A 120 6.31 14.03 3.17
C LYS A 120 5.02 13.53 2.52
N ALA A 121 3.89 14.08 2.94
CA ALA A 121 2.59 13.79 2.33
C ALA A 121 2.61 13.96 0.80
N PHE A 122 1.80 13.17 0.13
CA PHE A 122 1.63 13.12 -1.33
C PHE A 122 2.85 12.67 -2.15
N TYR A 123 3.86 12.09 -1.50
CA TYR A 123 4.86 11.29 -2.19
C TYR A 123 4.53 9.81 -2.03
N PRO A 124 4.72 8.97 -3.05
CA PRO A 124 4.64 7.53 -2.88
C PRO A 124 5.81 7.04 -2.01
N PHE A 125 5.56 6.06 -1.17
CA PHE A 125 6.60 5.39 -0.40
C PHE A 125 7.47 4.53 -1.32
N SER A 126 8.77 4.66 -1.22
CA SER A 126 9.69 3.73 -1.86
C SER A 126 9.78 2.41 -1.10
N PHE A 127 10.16 1.35 -1.81
CA PHE A 127 10.42 0.04 -1.18
C PHE A 127 11.45 0.14 -0.04
N ASN A 128 12.48 0.97 -0.20
CA ASN A 128 13.52 1.14 0.81
C ASN A 128 12.99 1.83 2.07
N GLU A 129 12.15 2.85 1.95
CA GLU A 129 11.51 3.50 3.10
C GLU A 129 10.65 2.51 3.89
N ILE A 130 9.85 1.71 3.18
CA ILE A 130 9.03 0.66 3.81
C ILE A 130 9.93 -0.37 4.50
N LYS A 131 10.97 -0.83 3.84
CA LYS A 131 11.92 -1.80 4.39
C LYS A 131 12.57 -1.31 5.68
N GLU A 132 13.04 -0.07 5.72
CA GLU A 132 13.64 0.52 6.92
C GLU A 132 12.63 0.57 8.08
N ARG A 133 11.39 0.96 7.80
CA ARG A 133 10.34 0.99 8.80
C ARG A 133 10.01 -0.41 9.34
N MET A 134 9.97 -1.41 8.48
CA MET A 134 9.64 -2.80 8.85
C MET A 134 10.73 -3.47 9.70
N LYS A 135 12.00 -3.04 9.60
CA LYS A 135 13.10 -3.57 10.42
C LYS A 135 12.86 -3.41 11.93
N ASN A 136 12.16 -2.35 12.33
CA ASN A 136 11.92 -2.02 13.73
C ASN A 136 10.60 -2.58 14.26
N LYS A 137 9.88 -3.37 13.45
CA LYS A 137 8.60 -3.96 13.81
C LYS A 137 8.75 -5.46 14.09
N GLU A 138 8.02 -5.92 15.09
CA GLU A 138 7.92 -7.35 15.39
C GLU A 138 7.00 -8.05 14.39
N ASP A 139 7.20 -9.36 14.20
CA ASP A 139 6.29 -10.19 13.42
C ASP A 139 4.90 -10.23 14.05
N ASN A 140 3.90 -10.30 13.22
CA ASN A 140 2.55 -10.56 13.67
C ASN A 140 2.37 -12.06 13.93
N PHE A 141 2.40 -12.49 15.18
CA PHE A 141 2.16 -13.87 15.58
C PHE A 141 0.70 -14.30 15.46
N ASN A 142 -0.08 -13.67 14.58
CA ASN A 142 -1.49 -13.92 14.34
C ASN A 142 -2.35 -13.77 15.61
N PHE A 143 -1.82 -13.08 16.63
CA PHE A 143 -2.43 -12.96 17.98
C PHE A 143 -2.82 -14.31 18.61
N ILE A 144 -2.23 -15.39 18.14
CA ILE A 144 -2.37 -16.69 18.77
C ILE A 144 -1.62 -16.60 20.10
N LYS A 145 -2.34 -16.68 21.21
CA LYS A 145 -1.71 -16.86 22.52
C LYS A 145 -0.81 -18.08 22.41
N LYS A 146 0.46 -17.95 22.78
CA LYS A 146 1.31 -19.13 22.98
C LYS A 146 0.56 -20.02 23.97
N ILE A 147 -0.01 -21.11 23.49
CA ILE A 147 -0.47 -22.16 24.36
C ILE A 147 0.84 -22.71 24.93
N ASN A 148 1.11 -22.41 26.21
CA ASN A 148 2.22 -23.06 26.89
C ASN A 148 1.99 -24.55 26.69
N ALA A 149 2.87 -25.20 25.95
CA ALA A 149 2.85 -26.64 25.84
C ALA A 149 2.94 -27.19 27.26
N LEU A 150 1.93 -27.95 27.64
CA LEU A 150 1.90 -28.70 28.88
C LEU A 150 3.06 -29.72 28.91
#